data_bf71868aaa4e22d27e62625a79a32a3f
#
_entry.id   bf71868aaa4e22d27e62625a79a32a3f
#
_cell.length_a   1.000
_cell.length_b   1.000
_cell.length_c   1.000
_cell.angle_alpha   90.00
_cell.angle_beta   90.00
_cell.angle_gamma   90.00
#
_symmetry.space_group_name_H-M   'P 1'
#
loop_
_entity.id
_entity.type
_entity.pdbx_description
1 polymer ?
#
loop_
_entity_poly.entity_id
_entity_poly.type
_entity_poly.pdbx_seq_one_letter_code
_entity_poly.pdbx_strand_id
1 'polypeptide(L)'
;IESADPGIEPVEHILFTQPGMRYCQAQALIHSLLKDEQFSALSEYDKTQITGRILEEVRGRMMEDIVLLETMKAADKDHRVFKLQFEAGEFDMVIYDQKENSCEIFEIKHSSKQVPFQYRHLVDEDKCQRTERRFGPIHGRYILYRGEDAQMENGVQYWNVENYLKALPTLDIVQVQEIGMQSIEPTL
;
A
#
# COMPACT_ATOMS: atom_id res chain seq x y z
N ILE A 1 14.42 -17.35 -21.68
CA ILE A 1 14.76 -16.18 -20.81
C ILE A 1 13.97 -15.02 -21.41
N GLU A 2 12.73 -14.85 -20.96
CA GLU A 2 11.92 -13.70 -21.33
C GLU A 2 12.59 -12.46 -20.76
N SER A 3 12.83 -11.48 -21.62
CA SER A 3 13.39 -10.21 -21.25
C SER A 3 12.40 -9.53 -20.28
N ALA A 4 12.82 -9.30 -19.06
CA ALA A 4 12.04 -8.52 -18.11
C ALA A 4 11.70 -7.18 -18.77
N ASP A 5 10.41 -6.80 -18.78
CA ASP A 5 9.97 -5.50 -19.25
C ASP A 5 10.70 -4.42 -18.40
N PRO A 6 11.61 -3.63 -18.97
CA PRO A 6 12.47 -2.71 -18.21
C PRO A 6 11.71 -1.55 -17.56
N GLY A 7 10.43 -1.39 -17.86
CA GLY A 7 9.59 -0.30 -17.36
C GLY A 7 8.62 -0.70 -16.24
N ILE A 8 8.73 -1.94 -15.73
CA ILE A 8 7.92 -2.39 -14.58
C ILE A 8 8.83 -2.98 -13.53
N GLU A 9 8.88 -2.41 -12.36
CA GLU A 9 9.69 -2.90 -11.26
C GLU A 9 8.83 -3.15 -10.01
N PRO A 10 8.91 -4.37 -9.41
CA PRO A 10 8.49 -4.55 -8.03
C PRO A 10 9.40 -3.69 -7.16
N VAL A 11 8.81 -2.76 -6.43
CA VAL A 11 9.59 -1.89 -5.55
C VAL A 11 9.59 -2.50 -4.16
N GLU A 12 10.77 -2.92 -3.70
CA GLU A 12 10.99 -3.22 -2.30
C GLU A 12 11.10 -1.90 -1.53
N HIS A 13 10.00 -1.47 -0.95
CA HIS A 13 10.00 -0.28 -0.09
C HIS A 13 10.55 -0.61 1.29
N ILE A 14 11.32 0.32 1.85
CA ILE A 14 11.55 0.35 3.29
C ILE A 14 10.22 0.70 3.95
N LEU A 15 9.51 -0.32 4.42
CA LEU A 15 8.30 -0.13 5.21
C LEU A 15 8.70 0.21 6.64
N PHE A 16 8.09 1.23 7.20
CA PHE A 16 8.21 1.44 8.63
C PHE A 16 7.42 0.34 9.35
N THR A 17 8.09 -0.51 10.11
CA THR A 17 7.45 -1.51 10.98
C THR A 17 6.53 -0.87 12.02
N GLN A 18 6.68 0.43 12.23
CA GLN A 18 5.79 1.27 13.02
C GLN A 18 5.35 2.48 12.18
N PRO A 19 4.24 2.39 11.45
CA PRO A 19 3.76 3.48 10.59
C PRO A 19 3.55 4.81 11.31
N GLY A 20 3.28 4.77 12.62
CA GLY A 20 3.19 5.95 13.48
C GLY A 20 4.45 6.83 13.51
N MET A 21 5.62 6.27 13.22
CA MET A 21 6.86 7.05 13.14
C MET A 21 6.82 8.12 12.04
N ARG A 22 6.16 7.84 10.91
CA ARG A 22 5.95 8.85 9.85
C ARG A 22 5.15 10.04 10.38
N TYR A 23 4.14 9.79 11.19
CA TYR A 23 3.33 10.84 11.80
C TYR A 23 4.16 11.69 12.77
N CYS A 24 4.98 11.08 13.60
CA CYS A 24 5.89 11.80 14.51
C CYS A 24 6.90 12.65 13.74
N GLN A 25 7.46 12.14 12.63
CA GLN A 25 8.35 12.91 11.76
C GLN A 25 7.64 14.11 11.12
N ALA A 26 6.41 13.93 10.65
CA ALA A 26 5.61 15.02 10.10
C ALA A 26 5.28 16.08 11.16
N GLN A 27 4.95 15.68 12.38
CA GLN A 27 4.74 16.63 13.49
C GLN A 27 6.00 17.42 13.79
N ALA A 28 7.17 16.78 13.81
CA ALA A 28 8.45 17.47 14.02
C ALA A 28 8.74 18.46 12.89
N LEU A 29 8.47 18.08 11.63
CA LEU A 29 8.61 18.98 10.47
C LEU A 29 7.68 20.19 10.58
N ILE A 30 6.39 19.98 10.88
CA ILE A 30 5.42 21.06 11.06
C ILE A 30 5.87 21.99 12.19
N HIS A 31 6.35 21.43 13.31
CA HIS A 31 6.86 22.23 14.42
C HIS A 31 8.09 23.07 14.05
N SER A 32 8.95 22.53 13.16
CA SER A 32 10.08 23.29 12.61
C SER A 32 9.61 24.40 11.67
N LEU A 33 8.64 24.13 10.80
CA LEU A 33 8.06 25.13 9.88
C LEU A 33 7.41 26.29 10.66
N LEU A 34 6.71 26.00 11.75
CA LEU A 34 6.08 27.04 12.59
C LEU A 34 7.09 28.01 13.24
N LYS A 35 8.37 27.64 13.30
CA LYS A 35 9.45 28.49 13.81
C LYS A 35 10.21 29.22 12.69
N ASP A 36 9.95 28.90 11.46
CA ASP A 36 10.57 29.53 10.29
C ASP A 36 9.98 30.93 10.07
N GLU A 37 10.84 31.93 9.85
CA GLU A 37 10.43 33.32 9.67
C GLU A 37 9.56 33.51 8.42
N GLN A 38 9.90 32.85 7.32
CA GLN A 38 9.15 32.96 6.07
C GLN A 38 7.76 32.30 6.21
N PHE A 39 7.69 31.15 6.87
CA PHE A 39 6.42 30.50 7.17
C PHE A 39 5.59 31.34 8.14
N SER A 40 6.20 31.93 9.14
CA SER A 40 5.53 32.82 10.12
C SER A 40 4.91 34.03 9.48
N ALA A 41 5.48 34.53 8.37
CA ALA A 41 4.96 35.68 7.62
C ALA A 41 3.72 35.35 6.76
N LEU A 42 3.40 34.07 6.56
CA LEU A 42 2.21 33.66 5.81
C LEU A 42 0.91 33.97 6.56
N SER A 43 -0.18 34.07 5.82
CA SER A 43 -1.52 34.17 6.41
C SER A 43 -1.87 32.90 7.21
N GLU A 44 -2.73 33.01 8.20
CA GLU A 44 -3.23 31.84 8.96
C GLU A 44 -3.95 30.82 8.07
N TYR A 45 -4.60 31.30 7.00
CA TYR A 45 -5.21 30.44 6.00
C TYR A 45 -4.15 29.60 5.28
N ASP A 46 -3.07 30.21 4.76
CA ASP A 46 -2.01 29.51 4.05
C ASP A 46 -1.28 28.53 4.97
N LYS A 47 -0.99 28.92 6.20
CA LYS A 47 -0.39 28.03 7.21
C LYS A 47 -1.24 26.78 7.42
N THR A 48 -2.55 26.97 7.61
CA THR A 48 -3.50 25.87 7.79
C THR A 48 -3.56 24.96 6.57
N GLN A 49 -3.55 25.54 5.35
CA GLN A 49 -3.56 24.76 4.11
C GLN A 49 -2.29 23.92 3.95
N ILE A 50 -1.13 24.50 4.18
CA ILE A 50 0.16 23.81 4.05
C ILE A 50 0.27 22.67 5.07
N THR A 51 0.02 22.95 6.33
CA THR A 51 0.11 21.94 7.40
C THR A 51 -0.93 20.84 7.23
N GLY A 52 -2.15 21.20 6.81
CA GLY A 52 -3.21 20.26 6.49
C GLY A 52 -2.83 19.29 5.37
N ARG A 53 -2.25 19.79 4.27
CA ARG A 53 -1.78 18.93 3.16
C ARG A 53 -0.67 17.97 3.59
N ILE A 54 0.29 18.43 4.38
CA ILE A 54 1.36 17.57 4.91
C ILE A 54 0.76 16.44 5.74
N LEU A 55 -0.18 16.72 6.62
CA LEU A 55 -0.82 15.71 7.47
C LEU A 55 -1.66 14.73 6.64
N GLU A 56 -2.41 15.19 5.66
CA GLU A 56 -3.21 14.32 4.78
C GLU A 56 -2.33 13.38 3.95
N GLU A 57 -1.23 13.88 3.40
CA GLU A 57 -0.27 13.05 2.67
C GLU A 57 0.35 11.98 3.58
N VAL A 58 0.76 12.37 4.78
CA VAL A 58 1.34 11.42 5.74
C VAL A 58 0.33 10.34 6.16
N ARG A 59 -0.93 10.73 6.41
CA ARG A 59 -2.01 9.76 6.72
C ARG A 59 -2.26 8.79 5.57
N GLY A 60 -2.24 9.28 4.32
CA GLY A 60 -2.35 8.43 3.13
C GLY A 60 -1.26 7.38 3.11
N ARG A 61 0.02 7.80 3.19
CA ARG A 61 1.18 6.90 3.20
C ARG A 61 1.19 5.94 4.38
N MET A 62 0.76 6.39 5.57
CA MET A 62 0.63 5.51 6.73
C MET A 62 -0.38 4.40 6.48
N MET A 63 -1.52 4.71 5.87
CA MET A 63 -2.53 3.72 5.54
C MET A 63 -2.02 2.72 4.51
N GLU A 64 -1.32 3.19 3.47
CA GLU A 64 -0.65 2.31 2.49
C GLU A 64 0.34 1.37 3.18
N ASP A 65 1.23 1.91 4.05
CA ASP A 65 2.22 1.11 4.78
C ASP A 65 1.55 0.06 5.70
N ILE A 66 0.47 0.43 6.41
CA ILE A 66 -0.27 -0.49 7.28
C ILE A 66 -0.89 -1.62 6.45
N VAL A 67 -1.62 -1.29 5.40
CA VAL A 67 -2.28 -2.29 4.55
C VAL A 67 -1.27 -3.23 3.94
N LEU A 68 -0.20 -2.71 3.35
CA LEU A 68 0.83 -3.50 2.72
C LEU A 68 1.52 -4.43 3.73
N LEU A 69 1.91 -3.90 4.90
CA LEU A 69 2.58 -4.65 5.95
C LEU A 69 1.71 -5.78 6.52
N GLU A 70 0.45 -5.49 6.84
CA GLU A 70 -0.46 -6.51 7.40
C GLU A 70 -0.82 -7.57 6.35
N THR A 71 -0.99 -7.18 5.08
CA THR A 71 -1.18 -8.14 3.98
C THR A 71 0.06 -9.01 3.78
N MET A 72 1.27 -8.45 3.82
CA MET A 72 2.52 -9.21 3.73
C MET A 72 2.68 -10.22 4.87
N LYS A 73 2.29 -9.84 6.10
CA LYS A 73 2.33 -10.75 7.26
C LYS A 73 1.30 -11.89 7.13
N ALA A 74 0.15 -11.61 6.54
CA ALA A 74 -0.92 -12.58 6.37
C ALA A 74 -0.70 -13.52 5.15
N ALA A 75 0.15 -13.12 4.21
CA ALA A 75 0.46 -13.88 3.01
C ALA A 75 1.20 -15.18 3.37
N ASP A 76 0.80 -16.28 2.75
CA ASP A 76 1.51 -17.54 2.85
C ASP A 76 2.74 -17.59 1.90
N LYS A 77 3.42 -18.74 1.87
CA LYS A 77 4.62 -18.93 1.05
C LYS A 77 4.41 -18.86 -0.46
N ASP A 78 3.18 -19.07 -0.92
CA ASP A 78 2.83 -19.11 -2.35
C ASP A 78 2.38 -17.72 -2.86
N HIS A 79 2.11 -16.78 -1.93
CA HIS A 79 1.72 -15.41 -2.26
C HIS A 79 2.86 -14.41 -2.02
N ARG A 80 3.02 -13.50 -2.98
CA ARG A 80 3.94 -12.35 -2.85
C ARG A 80 3.15 -11.05 -2.87
N VAL A 81 3.46 -10.17 -1.95
CA VAL A 81 2.82 -8.85 -1.81
C VAL A 81 3.86 -7.77 -2.01
N PHE A 82 3.63 -6.85 -2.94
CA PHE A 82 4.58 -5.78 -3.28
C PHE A 82 3.87 -4.60 -3.94
N LYS A 83 4.54 -3.45 -4.01
CA LYS A 83 4.13 -2.33 -4.89
C LYS A 83 4.66 -2.57 -6.30
N LEU A 84 3.90 -2.15 -7.31
CA LEU A 84 4.32 -2.26 -8.70
C LEU A 84 4.41 -0.88 -9.33
N GLN A 85 5.63 -0.44 -9.63
CA GLN A 85 5.90 0.86 -10.22
C GLN A 85 5.99 0.78 -11.74
N PHE A 86 5.44 1.80 -12.39
CA PHE A 86 5.54 2.06 -13.83
C PHE A 86 6.26 3.40 -14.04
N GLU A 87 6.59 3.74 -15.28
CA GLU A 87 7.18 5.04 -15.63
C GLU A 87 6.28 6.21 -15.19
N ALA A 88 4.94 5.99 -15.23
CA ALA A 88 3.94 6.97 -14.80
C ALA A 88 2.93 6.33 -13.85
N GLY A 89 3.17 6.46 -12.54
CA GLY A 89 2.30 5.94 -11.48
C GLY A 89 2.63 4.51 -11.04
N GLU A 90 1.81 3.99 -10.17
CA GLU A 90 2.03 2.68 -9.54
C GLU A 90 0.69 1.99 -9.25
N PHE A 91 0.72 0.68 -8.99
CA PHE A 91 -0.28 0.02 -8.17
C PHE A 91 0.22 0.03 -6.74
N ASP A 92 -0.60 0.54 -5.82
CA ASP A 92 -0.23 0.68 -4.41
C ASP A 92 0.08 -0.67 -3.76
N MET A 93 -0.57 -1.74 -4.25
CA MET A 93 -0.29 -3.12 -3.85
C MET A 93 -0.67 -4.10 -4.96
N VAL A 94 0.15 -5.13 -5.11
CA VAL A 94 -0.13 -6.33 -5.93
C VAL A 94 0.01 -7.54 -5.05
N ILE A 95 -0.96 -8.45 -5.10
CA ILE A 95 -0.88 -9.78 -4.50
C ILE A 95 -0.71 -10.76 -5.67
N TYR A 96 0.42 -11.44 -5.72
CA TYR A 96 0.74 -12.42 -6.76
C TYR A 96 0.71 -13.83 -6.19
N ASP A 97 -0.21 -14.64 -6.67
CA ASP A 97 -0.25 -16.09 -6.41
C ASP A 97 0.70 -16.79 -7.39
N GLN A 98 1.82 -17.27 -6.85
CA GLN A 98 2.85 -17.96 -7.63
C GLN A 98 2.41 -19.36 -8.09
N LYS A 99 1.48 -19.98 -7.37
CA LYS A 99 0.99 -21.32 -7.67
C LYS A 99 -0.01 -21.30 -8.81
N GLU A 100 -0.98 -20.39 -8.76
CA GLU A 100 -1.99 -20.23 -9.80
C GLU A 100 -1.50 -19.33 -10.96
N ASN A 101 -0.34 -18.67 -10.79
CA ASN A 101 0.24 -17.70 -11.72
C ASN A 101 -0.79 -16.62 -12.09
N SER A 102 -1.35 -15.97 -11.09
CA SER A 102 -2.38 -14.93 -11.23
C SER A 102 -2.16 -13.83 -10.21
N CYS A 103 -2.78 -12.67 -10.41
CA CYS A 103 -2.61 -11.57 -9.49
C CYS A 103 -3.90 -10.79 -9.23
N GLU A 104 -3.88 -10.05 -8.14
CA GLU A 104 -4.85 -9.02 -7.79
C GLU A 104 -4.14 -7.68 -7.63
N ILE A 105 -4.78 -6.59 -8.07
CA ILE A 105 -4.20 -5.25 -8.05
C ILE A 105 -5.04 -4.29 -7.21
N PHE A 106 -4.36 -3.42 -6.47
CA PHE A 106 -4.98 -2.57 -5.46
C PHE A 106 -4.49 -1.13 -5.55
N GLU A 107 -5.43 -0.21 -5.33
CA GLU A 107 -5.19 1.18 -4.94
C GLU A 107 -5.62 1.38 -3.49
N ILE A 108 -4.90 2.17 -2.74
CA ILE A 108 -5.18 2.43 -1.32
C ILE A 108 -5.42 3.92 -1.14
N LYS A 109 -6.60 4.28 -0.63
CA LYS A 109 -7.02 5.69 -0.55
C LYS A 109 -7.54 6.04 0.85
N HIS A 110 -6.92 7.00 1.51
CA HIS A 110 -7.34 7.48 2.83
C HIS A 110 -8.72 8.19 2.82
N SER A 111 -9.27 8.45 1.64
CA SER A 111 -10.60 9.04 1.45
C SER A 111 -11.71 8.07 1.83
N SER A 112 -12.86 8.61 2.28
CA SER A 112 -14.13 7.87 2.41
C SER A 112 -15.06 8.10 1.21
N LYS A 113 -14.66 8.90 0.22
CA LYS A 113 -15.46 9.21 -0.96
C LYS A 113 -15.00 8.38 -2.15
N GLN A 114 -15.98 7.90 -2.93
CA GLN A 114 -15.75 7.26 -4.21
C GLN A 114 -15.59 8.33 -5.28
N VAL A 115 -14.45 8.36 -5.96
CA VAL A 115 -14.15 9.31 -7.01
C VAL A 115 -13.58 8.55 -8.21
N PRO A 116 -14.14 8.71 -9.44
CA PRO A 116 -13.68 7.98 -10.63
C PRO A 116 -12.17 8.06 -10.90
N PHE A 117 -11.54 9.15 -10.54
CA PHE A 117 -10.10 9.35 -10.70
C PHE A 117 -9.26 8.36 -9.86
N GLN A 118 -9.80 7.77 -8.79
CA GLN A 118 -9.07 6.87 -7.89
C GLN A 118 -8.72 5.53 -8.54
N TYR A 119 -9.52 5.05 -9.50
CA TYR A 119 -9.30 3.75 -10.16
C TYR A 119 -8.65 3.86 -11.55
N ARG A 120 -8.23 5.05 -11.96
CA ARG A 120 -7.67 5.28 -13.30
C ARG A 120 -6.52 4.33 -13.66
N HIS A 121 -5.67 4.00 -12.69
CA HIS A 121 -4.55 3.09 -12.90
C HIS A 121 -5.01 1.62 -13.00
N LEU A 122 -6.03 1.24 -12.22
CA LEU A 122 -6.57 -0.13 -12.23
C LEU A 122 -7.30 -0.50 -13.54
N VAL A 123 -7.69 0.50 -14.34
CA VAL A 123 -8.35 0.30 -15.65
C VAL A 123 -7.48 0.75 -16.83
N ASP A 124 -6.24 1.12 -16.59
CA ASP A 124 -5.26 1.47 -17.61
C ASP A 124 -4.84 0.20 -18.35
N GLU A 125 -5.21 0.09 -19.62
CA GLU A 125 -5.00 -1.12 -20.41
C GLU A 125 -3.53 -1.48 -20.57
N ASP A 126 -2.64 -0.50 -20.79
CA ASP A 126 -1.20 -0.75 -20.92
C ASP A 126 -0.62 -1.32 -19.63
N LYS A 127 -0.93 -0.71 -18.48
CA LYS A 127 -0.48 -1.20 -17.17
C LYS A 127 -1.01 -2.59 -16.87
N CYS A 128 -2.29 -2.84 -17.13
CA CYS A 128 -2.90 -4.14 -16.92
C CYS A 128 -2.23 -5.21 -17.80
N GLN A 129 -2.07 -4.97 -19.11
CA GLN A 129 -1.43 -5.93 -20.01
C GLN A 129 0.02 -6.23 -19.62
N ARG A 130 0.80 -5.22 -19.24
CA ARG A 130 2.18 -5.40 -18.79
C ARG A 130 2.26 -6.20 -17.50
N THR A 131 1.32 -5.96 -16.58
CA THR A 131 1.19 -6.72 -15.33
C THR A 131 0.84 -8.17 -15.61
N GLU A 132 -0.16 -8.42 -16.47
CA GLU A 132 -0.59 -9.78 -16.84
C GLU A 132 0.51 -10.59 -17.53
N ARG A 133 1.33 -9.96 -18.37
CA ARG A 133 2.49 -10.64 -19.00
C ARG A 133 3.50 -11.14 -17.96
N ARG A 134 3.62 -10.47 -16.84
CA ARG A 134 4.64 -10.78 -15.83
C ARG A 134 4.12 -11.60 -14.65
N PHE A 135 2.88 -11.37 -14.25
CA PHE A 135 2.28 -11.92 -13.04
C PHE A 135 0.99 -12.71 -13.30
N GLY A 136 0.71 -13.06 -14.56
CA GLY A 136 -0.49 -13.78 -14.95
C GLY A 136 -1.76 -12.94 -14.92
N PRO A 137 -2.93 -13.54 -15.19
CA PRO A 137 -4.21 -12.85 -15.27
C PRO A 137 -4.54 -12.05 -14.01
N ILE A 138 -5.11 -10.86 -14.20
CA ILE A 138 -5.63 -10.04 -13.10
C ILE A 138 -7.03 -10.52 -12.75
N HIS A 139 -7.18 -11.20 -11.62
CA HIS A 139 -8.45 -11.74 -11.15
C HIS A 139 -9.29 -10.72 -10.36
N GLY A 140 -8.66 -9.70 -9.79
CA GLY A 140 -9.35 -8.68 -9.00
C GLY A 140 -8.73 -7.30 -9.15
N ARG A 141 -9.59 -6.27 -9.10
CA ARG A 141 -9.20 -4.85 -9.10
C ARG A 141 -9.90 -4.16 -7.96
N TYR A 142 -9.14 -3.70 -6.97
CA TYR A 142 -9.69 -3.22 -5.71
C TYR A 142 -9.22 -1.83 -5.35
N ILE A 143 -10.11 -1.05 -4.76
CA ILE A 143 -9.77 0.17 -4.05
C ILE A 143 -10.05 -0.06 -2.57
N LEU A 144 -9.00 -0.08 -1.75
CA LEU A 144 -9.12 -0.11 -0.30
C LEU A 144 -9.26 1.32 0.20
N TYR A 145 -10.38 1.64 0.85
CA TYR A 145 -10.68 2.99 1.28
C TYR A 145 -11.50 3.01 2.59
N ARG A 146 -11.85 4.18 3.09
CA ARG A 146 -12.55 4.32 4.38
C ARG A 146 -14.07 4.38 4.28
N GLY A 147 -14.64 4.21 3.08
CA GLY A 147 -16.08 4.20 2.85
C GLY A 147 -16.69 2.81 2.88
N GLU A 148 -17.94 2.70 2.45
CA GLU A 148 -18.67 1.45 2.38
C GLU A 148 -18.31 0.63 1.13
N ASP A 149 -18.42 -0.70 1.24
CA ASP A 149 -18.15 -1.60 0.12
C ASP A 149 -19.08 -1.31 -1.05
N ALA A 150 -18.53 -1.31 -2.26
CA ALA A 150 -19.29 -1.10 -3.49
C ALA A 150 -18.63 -1.76 -4.69
N GLN A 151 -19.42 -2.12 -5.68
CA GLN A 151 -18.94 -2.65 -6.95
C GLN A 151 -19.28 -1.69 -8.08
N MET A 152 -18.28 -1.40 -8.93
CA MET A 152 -18.45 -0.52 -10.09
C MET A 152 -18.75 -1.33 -11.35
N GLU A 153 -19.41 -0.70 -12.34
CA GLU A 153 -19.75 -1.34 -13.62
C GLU A 153 -18.51 -1.78 -14.43
N ASN A 154 -17.36 -1.14 -14.21
CA ASN A 154 -16.08 -1.47 -14.86
C ASN A 154 -15.31 -2.61 -14.20
N GLY A 155 -15.93 -3.33 -13.26
CA GLY A 155 -15.33 -4.46 -12.56
C GLY A 155 -14.40 -4.10 -11.40
N VAL A 156 -14.20 -2.81 -11.11
CA VAL A 156 -13.46 -2.36 -9.93
C VAL A 156 -14.34 -2.48 -8.69
N GLN A 157 -13.78 -2.98 -7.61
CA GLN A 157 -14.45 -3.14 -6.33
C GLN A 157 -13.87 -2.16 -5.30
N TYR A 158 -14.73 -1.44 -4.63
CA TYR A 158 -14.38 -0.63 -3.46
C TYR A 158 -14.60 -1.46 -2.21
N TRP A 159 -13.55 -1.62 -1.41
CA TRP A 159 -13.60 -2.33 -0.14
C TRP A 159 -13.25 -1.40 1.02
N ASN A 160 -14.03 -1.52 2.08
CA ASN A 160 -13.69 -0.86 3.32
C ASN A 160 -12.38 -1.44 3.88
N VAL A 161 -11.39 -0.58 4.10
CA VAL A 161 -10.05 -0.98 4.52
C VAL A 161 -10.04 -1.70 5.89
N GLU A 162 -10.94 -1.33 6.81
CA GLU A 162 -11.04 -2.01 8.11
C GLU A 162 -11.61 -3.42 7.96
N ASN A 163 -12.62 -3.60 7.08
CA ASN A 163 -13.18 -4.91 6.78
C ASN A 163 -12.13 -5.80 6.12
N TYR A 164 -11.38 -5.26 5.16
CA TYR A 164 -10.27 -5.96 4.51
C TYR A 164 -9.24 -6.43 5.55
N LEU A 165 -8.74 -5.54 6.40
CA LEU A 165 -7.73 -5.88 7.42
C LEU A 165 -8.24 -6.90 8.44
N LYS A 166 -9.53 -6.85 8.82
CA LYS A 166 -10.14 -7.84 9.71
C LYS A 166 -10.33 -9.21 9.06
N ALA A 167 -10.45 -9.26 7.74
CA ALA A 167 -10.59 -10.50 6.98
C ALA A 167 -9.26 -11.20 6.69
N LEU A 168 -8.13 -10.53 6.89
CA LEU A 168 -6.81 -11.14 6.73
C LEU A 168 -6.60 -12.29 7.73
N PRO A 169 -5.97 -13.41 7.31
CA PRO A 169 -5.62 -14.49 8.22
C PRO A 169 -4.77 -13.97 9.38
N THR A 170 -5.17 -14.29 10.60
CA THR A 170 -4.37 -13.96 11.78
C THR A 170 -3.23 -14.98 11.89
N LEU A 171 -1.99 -14.52 11.91
CA LEU A 171 -0.85 -15.38 12.27
C LEU A 171 -1.00 -15.76 13.74
N ASP A 172 -1.21 -17.04 14.03
CA ASP A 172 -1.15 -17.54 15.39
C ASP A 172 0.26 -17.35 15.96
N ILE A 173 0.37 -16.56 17.03
CA ILE A 173 1.65 -16.23 17.70
C ILE A 173 2.41 -17.51 18.10
N VAL A 174 1.72 -18.64 18.25
CA VAL A 174 2.31 -19.96 18.58
C VAL A 174 3.23 -20.47 17.47
N GLN A 175 2.94 -20.21 16.19
CA GLN A 175 3.81 -20.67 15.08
C GLN A 175 5.14 -19.89 14.99
N VAL A 176 5.17 -18.65 15.43
CA VAL A 176 6.40 -17.83 15.41
C VAL A 176 7.40 -18.29 16.46
N GLN A 177 6.94 -18.86 17.57
CA GLN A 177 7.84 -19.41 18.60
C GLN A 177 8.49 -20.73 18.19
N GLU A 178 7.82 -21.58 17.41
CA GLU A 178 8.40 -22.84 16.95
C GLU A 178 9.50 -22.64 15.89
N ILE A 179 9.38 -21.63 15.03
CA ILE A 179 10.41 -21.29 14.02
C ILE A 179 11.65 -20.69 14.69
N GLY A 180 11.48 -19.93 15.77
CA GLY A 180 12.59 -19.32 16.52
C GLY A 180 13.39 -20.31 17.39
N MET A 181 12.82 -21.45 17.77
CA MET A 181 13.48 -22.43 18.65
C MET A 181 14.28 -23.51 17.90
N GLN A 182 14.08 -23.68 16.59
CA GLN A 182 14.84 -24.66 15.79
C GLN A 182 16.22 -24.17 15.31
N SER A 183 16.60 -22.93 15.59
CA SER A 183 17.83 -22.33 15.05
C SER A 183 19.01 -22.27 16.03
N ILE A 184 18.92 -22.85 17.23
CA ILE A 184 20.02 -22.83 18.19
C ILE A 184 20.25 -24.25 18.77
N GLU A 185 20.88 -25.13 17.99
CA GLU A 185 21.64 -26.21 18.56
C GLU A 185 23.11 -25.78 18.69
N PRO A 186 23.69 -25.76 19.88
CA PRO A 186 25.12 -25.51 20.01
C PRO A 186 25.87 -26.75 19.55
N THR A 187 26.66 -26.61 18.52
CA THR A 187 27.68 -27.61 18.16
C THR A 187 28.73 -27.67 19.27
N LEU A 188 28.80 -28.81 19.97
CA LEU A 188 29.90 -29.21 20.82
C LEU A 188 31.07 -29.73 20.00
#